data_3cc4a1bb0ff27acd55048a8ca990b8e4
#
_entry.id   3cc4a1bb0ff27acd55048a8ca990b8e4
#
_cell.length_a   1.000
_cell.length_b   1.000
_cell.length_c   1.000
_cell.angle_alpha   90.00
_cell.angle_beta   90.00
_cell.angle_gamma   90.00
#
_symmetry.space_group_name_H-M   'P 1'
#
loop_
_entity.id
_entity.type
_entity.pdbx_description
1 polymer ?
#
loop_
_entity_poly.entity_id
_entity_poly.type
_entity_poly.pdbx_seq_one_letter_code
_entity_poly.pdbx_strand_id
1 'polypeptide(L)'
;MTRIDIIGAGISGLSTAYYLARAFETERERKIEIHVWEKDATPGGLAGTFTTPDFAVEKFYHHIFKRDRDLQQLIADVGLGEDIVWRPAATGAYYFRQPYRLSSPLDLLRFKPLPFFDRLRLGWMAVHARAVKDWRQLDDISCKEYIHRIAGDTVYRVVWEPLFRGKFGAYADSVSAAWLWSKLVDRGGSRNSQGHELLGYLRGGMGRMFEAIVATLQRNGHHLHFGQSVRRLHGTGERITTIETTEGAFPTDAVIGCAQLPELAEILPEQAATYRQALGSIGFLSNVCLVLTLNQSLSDFYWTNVTEPDAPFIGIIEQTKWADSADFHGKHVAYISAYVSPDDPRLNMDGDALLAQYLPAIRKMFPQFSDSMVEAAVVWTAKYAQPIVTVGYRHLVPEIQSPLRNLFVCTMAQIYPHDRQMSNGVALARKTAEIVRQALQAA
;
A
#
# COMPACT_ATOMS: atom_id res chain seq x y z
N MET A 1 12.29 30.59 13.72
CA MET A 1 11.78 29.71 12.66
C MET A 1 11.79 28.30 13.23
N THR A 2 10.68 27.57 13.16
CA THR A 2 10.56 26.23 13.74
C THR A 2 10.95 25.19 12.69
N ARG A 3 11.94 24.36 12.98
CA ARG A 3 12.40 23.30 12.09
C ARG A 3 11.64 22.00 12.34
N ILE A 4 11.06 21.45 11.28
CA ILE A 4 10.32 20.18 11.29
C ILE A 4 11.00 19.21 10.34
N ASP A 5 11.46 18.08 10.84
CA ASP A 5 12.09 17.03 10.05
C ASP A 5 11.12 15.86 9.85
N ILE A 6 10.89 15.47 8.58
CA ILE A 6 10.01 14.37 8.19
C ILE A 6 10.88 13.26 7.61
N ILE A 7 10.72 12.03 8.12
CA ILE A 7 11.52 10.87 7.74
C ILE A 7 10.72 10.00 6.79
N GLY A 8 11.11 9.98 5.51
CA GLY A 8 10.48 9.26 4.42
C GLY A 8 9.64 10.16 3.50
N ALA A 9 9.90 10.09 2.19
CA ALA A 9 9.17 10.81 1.14
C ALA A 9 8.18 9.91 0.38
N GLY A 10 7.57 8.94 1.06
CA GLY A 10 6.41 8.20 0.57
C GLY A 10 5.12 9.00 0.70
N ILE A 11 3.97 8.35 0.41
CA ILE A 11 2.64 9.00 0.46
C ILE A 11 2.37 9.68 1.81
N SER A 12 2.69 9.02 2.94
CA SER A 12 2.46 9.59 4.27
C SER A 12 3.32 10.83 4.52
N GLY A 13 4.63 10.75 4.23
CA GLY A 13 5.56 11.86 4.51
C GLY A 13 5.31 13.08 3.65
N LEU A 14 5.20 12.90 2.33
CA LEU A 14 4.96 14.02 1.42
C LEU A 14 3.58 14.66 1.63
N SER A 15 2.54 13.84 1.90
CA SER A 15 1.22 14.41 2.22
C SER A 15 1.24 15.16 3.55
N THR A 16 1.97 14.66 4.57
CA THR A 16 2.12 15.37 5.86
C THR A 16 2.84 16.70 5.66
N ALA A 17 3.96 16.70 4.91
CA ALA A 17 4.69 17.92 4.58
C ALA A 17 3.79 18.94 3.87
N TYR A 18 3.03 18.50 2.87
CA TYR A 18 2.12 19.33 2.11
C TYR A 18 1.04 19.98 2.99
N TYR A 19 0.35 19.19 3.82
CA TYR A 19 -0.71 19.71 4.68
C TYR A 19 -0.17 20.60 5.80
N LEU A 20 1.02 20.32 6.35
CA LEU A 20 1.69 21.21 7.31
C LEU A 20 2.05 22.53 6.66
N ALA A 21 2.71 22.52 5.51
CA ALA A 21 3.06 23.75 4.79
C ALA A 21 1.82 24.63 4.58
N ARG A 22 0.73 24.05 4.07
CA ARG A 22 -0.54 24.77 3.87
C ARG A 22 -1.15 25.31 5.16
N ALA A 23 -1.09 24.55 6.25
CA ALA A 23 -1.66 24.96 7.53
C ALA A 23 -0.94 26.20 8.10
N PHE A 24 0.37 26.31 7.89
CA PHE A 24 1.17 27.43 8.36
C PHE A 24 1.26 28.59 7.37
N GLU A 25 0.92 28.43 6.09
CA GLU A 25 0.81 29.54 5.13
C GLU A 25 -0.17 30.64 5.59
N THR A 26 -1.22 30.24 6.32
CA THR A 26 -2.24 31.17 6.84
C THR A 26 -1.85 31.79 8.19
N GLU A 27 -0.81 31.28 8.85
CA GLU A 27 -0.34 31.76 10.16
C GLU A 27 0.80 32.78 10.00
N ARG A 28 0.52 34.06 10.23
CA ARG A 28 1.50 35.15 10.10
C ARG A 28 2.58 35.16 11.18
N GLU A 29 2.32 34.54 12.33
CA GLU A 29 3.16 34.69 13.53
C GLU A 29 4.24 33.62 13.65
N ARG A 30 4.08 32.44 13.02
CA ARG A 30 5.04 31.34 13.11
C ARG A 30 5.51 30.90 11.74
N LYS A 31 6.79 31.10 11.45
CA LYS A 31 7.44 30.55 10.25
C LYS A 31 7.99 29.16 10.55
N ILE A 32 7.65 28.18 9.70
CA ILE A 32 8.19 26.84 9.76
C ILE A 32 9.13 26.57 8.57
N GLU A 33 10.08 25.70 8.79
CA GLU A 33 10.95 25.12 7.76
C GLU A 33 10.84 23.60 7.83
N ILE A 34 10.38 22.99 6.75
CA ILE A 34 10.19 21.54 6.66
C ILE A 34 11.37 20.95 5.89
N HIS A 35 12.01 19.93 6.47
CA HIS A 35 13.03 19.11 5.85
C HIS A 35 12.49 17.69 5.71
N VAL A 36 12.40 17.17 4.47
CA VAL A 36 11.98 15.80 4.20
C VAL A 36 13.20 14.99 3.80
N TRP A 37 13.47 13.91 4.54
CA TRP A 37 14.62 13.03 4.36
C TRP A 37 14.18 11.71 3.74
N GLU A 38 14.76 11.35 2.59
CA GLU A 38 14.44 10.13 1.86
C GLU A 38 15.72 9.38 1.47
N LYS A 39 15.79 8.10 1.83
CA LYS A 39 16.94 7.25 1.50
C LYS A 39 17.08 6.94 0.01
N ASP A 40 15.95 6.88 -0.69
CA ASP A 40 15.93 6.64 -2.13
C ASP A 40 16.21 7.94 -2.91
N ALA A 41 16.71 7.79 -4.12
CA ALA A 41 17.01 8.93 -5.00
C ALA A 41 15.74 9.62 -5.54
N THR A 42 14.57 8.99 -5.39
CA THR A 42 13.28 9.47 -5.92
C THR A 42 12.17 9.40 -4.88
N PRO A 43 11.18 10.32 -4.93
CA PRO A 43 10.03 10.29 -4.03
C PRO A 43 9.06 9.16 -4.35
N GLY A 44 8.13 8.91 -3.40
CA GLY A 44 6.97 8.05 -3.60
C GLY A 44 7.00 6.73 -2.84
N GLY A 45 8.17 6.28 -2.37
CA GLY A 45 8.29 5.01 -1.64
C GLY A 45 7.71 3.83 -2.43
N LEU A 46 6.76 3.08 -1.85
CA LEU A 46 6.12 1.94 -2.54
C LEU A 46 5.21 2.35 -3.71
N ALA A 47 4.73 3.60 -3.75
CA ALA A 47 3.95 4.13 -4.86
C ALA A 47 4.81 4.94 -5.85
N GLY A 48 6.14 4.95 -5.66
CA GLY A 48 7.09 5.57 -6.58
C GLY A 48 7.08 4.89 -7.94
N THR A 49 7.42 5.65 -8.98
CA THR A 49 7.55 5.17 -10.36
C THR A 49 8.99 4.87 -10.72
N PHE A 50 9.17 4.07 -11.74
CA PHE A 50 10.41 3.94 -12.48
C PHE A 50 10.16 4.18 -13.96
N THR A 51 11.19 4.61 -14.69
CA THR A 51 11.11 4.92 -16.11
C THR A 51 11.74 3.80 -16.91
N THR A 52 11.04 3.32 -17.91
CA THR A 52 11.58 2.52 -19.01
C THR A 52 11.95 3.45 -20.16
N PRO A 53 12.58 2.98 -21.25
CA PRO A 53 12.80 3.81 -22.42
C PRO A 53 11.53 4.41 -23.01
N ASP A 54 10.39 3.73 -22.87
CA ASP A 54 9.15 4.09 -23.56
C ASP A 54 8.10 4.76 -22.64
N PHE A 55 8.05 4.41 -21.34
CA PHE A 55 7.03 4.89 -20.41
C PHE A 55 7.49 4.88 -18.95
N ALA A 56 6.76 5.57 -18.09
CA ALA A 56 6.91 5.50 -16.64
C ALA A 56 5.77 4.68 -16.01
N VAL A 57 6.09 3.84 -15.02
CA VAL A 57 5.12 2.98 -14.34
C VAL A 57 5.53 2.77 -12.88
N GLU A 58 4.58 2.46 -12.02
CA GLU A 58 4.83 2.25 -10.59
C GLU A 58 5.71 1.03 -10.32
N LYS A 59 6.55 1.11 -9.28
CA LYS A 59 7.34 -0.03 -8.77
C LYS A 59 6.46 -1.19 -8.30
N PHE A 60 5.31 -0.87 -7.73
CA PHE A 60 4.26 -1.79 -7.29
C PHE A 60 2.93 -1.29 -7.82
N TYR A 61 2.03 -2.19 -8.19
CA TYR A 61 0.73 -1.87 -8.77
C TYR A 61 -0.15 -1.02 -7.84
N HIS A 62 -0.69 0.07 -8.37
CA HIS A 62 -1.59 0.97 -7.66
C HIS A 62 -2.78 1.36 -8.54
N HIS A 63 -3.91 1.59 -7.91
CA HIS A 63 -5.11 2.14 -8.55
C HIS A 63 -5.87 3.02 -7.56
N ILE A 64 -6.80 3.82 -8.06
CA ILE A 64 -7.63 4.74 -7.30
C ILE A 64 -9.07 4.22 -7.32
N PHE A 65 -9.72 4.12 -6.17
CA PHE A 65 -11.15 3.85 -6.09
C PHE A 65 -11.97 5.14 -6.16
N LYS A 66 -13.21 5.06 -6.64
CA LYS A 66 -14.13 6.22 -6.67
C LYS A 66 -14.34 6.86 -5.29
N ARG A 67 -14.20 6.11 -4.22
CA ARG A 67 -14.35 6.55 -2.83
C ARG A 67 -13.06 7.15 -2.23
N ASP A 68 -11.92 7.05 -2.89
CA ASP A 68 -10.62 7.53 -2.42
C ASP A 68 -10.56 9.07 -2.46
N ARG A 69 -11.48 9.71 -1.73
CA ARG A 69 -11.72 11.17 -1.78
C ARG A 69 -10.49 11.97 -1.37
N ASP A 70 -9.80 11.56 -0.30
CA ASP A 70 -8.62 12.27 0.18
C ASP A 70 -7.49 12.25 -0.85
N LEU A 71 -7.25 11.10 -1.50
CA LEU A 71 -6.26 10.99 -2.56
C LEU A 71 -6.64 11.81 -3.79
N GLN A 72 -7.90 11.72 -4.24
CA GLN A 72 -8.40 12.49 -5.37
C GLN A 72 -8.29 14.01 -5.11
N GLN A 73 -8.59 14.44 -3.87
CA GLN A 73 -8.46 15.83 -3.49
C GLN A 73 -6.99 16.28 -3.51
N LEU A 74 -6.07 15.47 -2.96
CA LEU A 74 -4.64 15.80 -3.00
C LEU A 74 -4.12 15.90 -4.44
N ILE A 75 -4.51 14.96 -5.32
CA ILE A 75 -4.17 15.01 -6.75
C ILE A 75 -4.71 16.29 -7.41
N ALA A 76 -5.94 16.68 -7.10
CA ALA A 76 -6.55 17.92 -7.60
C ALA A 76 -5.86 19.17 -7.06
N ASP A 77 -5.51 19.17 -5.76
CA ASP A 77 -4.84 20.29 -5.09
C ASP A 77 -3.44 20.59 -5.69
N VAL A 78 -2.77 19.57 -6.24
CA VAL A 78 -1.49 19.75 -6.94
C VAL A 78 -1.64 19.93 -8.46
N GLY A 79 -2.88 20.17 -8.94
CA GLY A 79 -3.18 20.52 -10.33
C GLY A 79 -3.31 19.35 -11.31
N LEU A 80 -3.47 18.11 -10.81
CA LEU A 80 -3.51 16.89 -11.63
C LEU A 80 -4.90 16.22 -11.64
N GLY A 81 -5.95 16.87 -11.15
CA GLY A 81 -7.29 16.28 -11.02
C GLY A 81 -7.88 15.78 -12.33
N GLU A 82 -7.67 16.51 -13.43
CA GLU A 82 -8.16 16.15 -14.76
C GLU A 82 -7.39 14.99 -15.41
N ASP A 83 -6.22 14.63 -14.87
CA ASP A 83 -5.41 13.53 -15.38
C ASP A 83 -5.82 12.16 -14.78
N ILE A 84 -6.81 12.12 -13.88
CA ILE A 84 -7.35 10.86 -13.37
C ILE A 84 -8.29 10.25 -14.42
N VAL A 85 -7.87 9.12 -14.99
CA VAL A 85 -8.65 8.37 -15.96
C VAL A 85 -9.41 7.24 -15.28
N TRP A 86 -10.71 7.15 -15.52
CA TRP A 86 -11.59 6.13 -14.92
C TRP A 86 -12.01 5.10 -15.96
N ARG A 87 -11.72 3.83 -15.71
CA ARG A 87 -12.08 2.72 -16.62
C ARG A 87 -12.64 1.52 -15.89
N PRO A 88 -13.50 0.70 -16.53
CA PRO A 88 -13.92 -0.58 -16.00
C PRO A 88 -12.72 -1.52 -15.88
N ALA A 89 -12.58 -2.16 -14.72
CA ALA A 89 -11.53 -3.12 -14.45
C ALA A 89 -12.11 -4.53 -14.29
N ALA A 90 -11.60 -5.49 -15.04
CA ALA A 90 -12.00 -6.87 -14.93
C ALA A 90 -11.12 -7.60 -13.90
N THR A 91 -11.76 -8.18 -12.88
CA THR A 91 -11.09 -9.01 -11.88
C THR A 91 -11.41 -10.48 -12.13
N GLY A 92 -10.38 -11.31 -12.07
CA GLY A 92 -10.47 -12.77 -12.17
C GLY A 92 -9.80 -13.46 -10.99
N ALA A 93 -10.01 -14.80 -10.95
CA ALA A 93 -9.26 -15.71 -10.11
C ALA A 93 -8.84 -16.90 -10.94
N TYR A 94 -7.60 -17.31 -10.79
CA TYR A 94 -7.12 -18.56 -11.37
C TYR A 94 -7.25 -19.65 -10.32
N TYR A 95 -8.17 -20.59 -10.57
CA TYR A 95 -8.59 -21.59 -9.62
C TYR A 95 -8.76 -22.95 -10.31
N PHE A 96 -8.22 -24.04 -9.76
CA PHE A 96 -8.25 -25.37 -10.37
C PHE A 96 -7.81 -25.35 -11.84
N ARG A 97 -6.70 -24.70 -12.12
CA ARG A 97 -6.10 -24.56 -13.48
C ARG A 97 -7.02 -23.88 -14.51
N GLN A 98 -7.99 -23.10 -14.05
CA GLN A 98 -8.90 -22.37 -14.93
C GLN A 98 -9.10 -20.92 -14.45
N PRO A 99 -9.20 -19.95 -15.37
CA PRO A 99 -9.56 -18.59 -15.05
C PRO A 99 -11.08 -18.46 -14.82
N TYR A 100 -11.46 -17.81 -13.76
CA TYR A 100 -12.85 -17.45 -13.45
C TYR A 100 -12.99 -15.94 -13.31
N ARG A 101 -13.99 -15.36 -13.96
CA ARG A 101 -14.31 -13.96 -13.77
C ARG A 101 -15.06 -13.78 -12.44
N LEU A 102 -14.66 -12.76 -11.66
CA LEU A 102 -15.26 -12.42 -10.37
C LEU A 102 -15.48 -10.89 -10.24
N SER A 103 -15.95 -10.25 -11.30
CA SER A 103 -16.15 -8.81 -11.37
C SER A 103 -17.57 -8.37 -10.99
N SER A 104 -18.54 -9.27 -10.99
CA SER A 104 -19.95 -8.96 -10.75
C SER A 104 -20.64 -9.99 -9.84
N PRO A 105 -21.83 -9.68 -9.26
CA PRO A 105 -22.65 -10.65 -8.55
C PRO A 105 -23.06 -11.85 -9.41
N LEU A 106 -23.26 -11.63 -10.72
CA LEU A 106 -23.60 -12.70 -11.65
C LEU A 106 -22.42 -13.65 -11.86
N ASP A 107 -21.18 -13.14 -11.90
CA ASP A 107 -19.97 -13.96 -11.98
C ASP A 107 -19.86 -14.85 -10.74
N LEU A 108 -20.19 -14.30 -9.55
CA LEU A 108 -20.22 -15.08 -8.31
C LEU A 108 -21.23 -16.23 -8.38
N LEU A 109 -22.42 -16.00 -8.92
CA LEU A 109 -23.42 -17.04 -9.12
C LEU A 109 -22.97 -18.11 -10.12
N ARG A 110 -22.09 -17.76 -11.06
CA ARG A 110 -21.50 -18.67 -12.05
C ARG A 110 -20.21 -19.34 -11.59
N PHE A 111 -19.72 -19.03 -10.39
CA PHE A 111 -18.45 -19.55 -9.87
C PHE A 111 -18.58 -21.03 -9.49
N LYS A 112 -18.34 -21.91 -10.45
CA LYS A 112 -18.52 -23.37 -10.33
C LYS A 112 -17.70 -24.05 -9.21
N PRO A 113 -16.50 -23.55 -8.80
CA PRO A 113 -15.78 -24.15 -7.69
C PRO A 113 -16.56 -24.20 -6.37
N LEU A 114 -17.57 -23.34 -6.19
CA LEU A 114 -18.47 -23.38 -5.04
C LEU A 114 -19.82 -24.04 -5.40
N PRO A 115 -20.39 -24.89 -4.51
CA PRO A 115 -21.79 -25.31 -4.57
C PRO A 115 -22.74 -24.10 -4.58
N PHE A 116 -23.92 -24.24 -5.16
CA PHE A 116 -24.85 -23.13 -5.36
C PHE A 116 -25.18 -22.38 -4.06
N PHE A 117 -25.53 -23.08 -2.98
CA PHE A 117 -25.86 -22.46 -1.71
C PHE A 117 -24.67 -21.74 -1.08
N ASP A 118 -23.45 -22.22 -1.27
CA ASP A 118 -22.25 -21.57 -0.74
C ASP A 118 -21.91 -20.30 -1.52
N ARG A 119 -22.27 -20.18 -2.81
CA ARG A 119 -22.23 -18.93 -3.56
C ARG A 119 -23.15 -17.87 -2.94
N LEU A 120 -24.35 -18.27 -2.51
CA LEU A 120 -25.28 -17.37 -1.84
C LEU A 120 -24.74 -16.94 -0.47
N ARG A 121 -24.14 -17.86 0.31
CA ARG A 121 -23.47 -17.55 1.58
C ARG A 121 -22.31 -16.59 1.42
N LEU A 122 -21.49 -16.76 0.37
CA LEU A 122 -20.41 -15.83 0.05
C LEU A 122 -20.95 -14.42 -0.28
N GLY A 123 -22.05 -14.34 -1.03
CA GLY A 123 -22.77 -13.07 -1.26
C GLY A 123 -23.34 -12.48 0.01
N TRP A 124 -23.96 -13.30 0.87
CA TRP A 124 -24.48 -12.88 2.17
C TRP A 124 -23.41 -12.29 3.10
N MET A 125 -22.20 -12.84 3.09
CA MET A 125 -21.09 -12.32 3.89
C MET A 125 -20.80 -10.84 3.57
N ALA A 126 -20.89 -10.43 2.30
CA ALA A 126 -20.71 -9.03 1.91
C ALA A 126 -21.86 -8.13 2.42
N VAL A 127 -23.09 -8.64 2.50
CA VAL A 127 -24.25 -7.93 3.08
C VAL A 127 -24.10 -7.82 4.59
N HIS A 128 -23.76 -8.94 5.24
CA HIS A 128 -23.53 -8.99 6.68
C HIS A 128 -22.43 -8.01 7.13
N ALA A 129 -21.31 -7.94 6.37
CA ALA A 129 -20.23 -7.03 6.69
C ALA A 129 -20.70 -5.56 6.74
N ARG A 130 -21.60 -5.14 5.83
CA ARG A 130 -22.17 -3.79 5.84
C ARG A 130 -23.09 -3.49 7.03
N ALA A 131 -23.66 -4.52 7.64
CA ALA A 131 -24.53 -4.38 8.82
C ALA A 131 -23.73 -4.22 10.12
N VAL A 132 -22.45 -4.56 10.13
CA VAL A 132 -21.56 -4.39 11.29
C VAL A 132 -21.31 -2.91 11.52
N LYS A 133 -21.76 -2.39 12.66
CA LYS A 133 -21.61 -0.97 13.04
C LYS A 133 -20.28 -0.67 13.72
N ASP A 134 -19.80 -1.62 14.53
CA ASP A 134 -18.53 -1.48 15.26
C ASP A 134 -17.59 -2.64 14.88
N TRP A 135 -16.59 -2.31 14.07
CA TRP A 135 -15.60 -3.27 13.61
C TRP A 135 -14.67 -3.78 14.72
N ARG A 136 -14.60 -3.06 15.87
CA ARG A 136 -13.73 -3.46 16.99
C ARG A 136 -14.07 -4.83 17.53
N GLN A 137 -15.35 -5.21 17.48
CA GLN A 137 -15.81 -6.57 17.85
C GLN A 137 -15.24 -7.65 16.91
N LEU A 138 -14.93 -7.29 15.68
CA LEU A 138 -14.31 -8.20 14.71
C LEU A 138 -12.80 -8.30 14.88
N ASP A 139 -12.16 -7.38 15.58
CA ASP A 139 -10.75 -7.45 15.87
C ASP A 139 -10.37 -8.52 16.89
N ASP A 140 -11.34 -8.97 17.68
CA ASP A 140 -11.17 -9.99 18.71
C ASP A 140 -11.31 -11.43 18.17
N ILE A 141 -11.66 -11.61 16.89
CA ILE A 141 -11.80 -12.90 16.22
C ILE A 141 -11.00 -12.96 14.91
N SER A 142 -10.63 -14.17 14.50
CA SER A 142 -9.91 -14.36 13.23
C SER A 142 -10.84 -14.30 12.01
N CYS A 143 -10.26 -14.01 10.85
CA CYS A 143 -10.94 -14.13 9.55
C CYS A 143 -11.53 -15.53 9.36
N LYS A 144 -10.78 -16.57 9.74
CA LYS A 144 -11.20 -17.96 9.66
C LYS A 144 -12.48 -18.18 10.46
N GLU A 145 -12.47 -17.80 11.74
CA GLU A 145 -13.63 -17.94 12.61
C GLU A 145 -14.84 -17.15 12.09
N TYR A 146 -14.65 -15.90 11.67
CA TYR A 146 -15.70 -15.06 11.11
C TYR A 146 -16.34 -15.69 9.87
N ILE A 147 -15.51 -16.17 8.93
CA ILE A 147 -16.01 -16.78 7.68
C ILE A 147 -16.74 -18.08 7.96
N HIS A 148 -16.20 -18.97 8.82
CA HIS A 148 -16.87 -20.21 9.20
C HIS A 148 -18.25 -19.94 9.79
N ARG A 149 -18.36 -18.93 10.65
CA ARG A 149 -19.62 -18.55 11.32
C ARG A 149 -20.67 -18.00 10.34
N ILE A 150 -20.27 -17.20 9.35
CA ILE A 150 -21.19 -16.48 8.45
C ILE A 150 -21.42 -17.20 7.13
N ALA A 151 -20.39 -17.83 6.57
CA ALA A 151 -20.42 -18.41 5.22
C ALA A 151 -20.13 -19.91 5.17
N GLY A 152 -19.59 -20.47 6.24
CA GLY A 152 -19.35 -21.93 6.36
C GLY A 152 -17.96 -22.35 5.87
N ASP A 153 -17.63 -23.62 6.19
CA ASP A 153 -16.32 -24.21 5.95
C ASP A 153 -15.94 -24.28 4.47
N THR A 154 -16.87 -24.66 3.59
CA THR A 154 -16.61 -24.76 2.15
C THR A 154 -16.21 -23.41 1.55
N VAL A 155 -16.87 -22.32 1.93
CA VAL A 155 -16.53 -20.98 1.47
C VAL A 155 -15.13 -20.58 1.95
N TYR A 156 -14.79 -20.90 3.19
CA TYR A 156 -13.45 -20.65 3.72
C TYR A 156 -12.39 -21.38 2.91
N ARG A 157 -12.47 -22.71 2.83
CA ARG A 157 -11.47 -23.56 2.17
C ARG A 157 -11.32 -23.27 0.68
N VAL A 158 -12.42 -22.98 0.00
CA VAL A 158 -12.39 -22.78 -1.45
C VAL A 158 -11.95 -21.38 -1.83
N VAL A 159 -12.41 -20.34 -1.14
CA VAL A 159 -12.18 -18.96 -1.58
C VAL A 159 -11.09 -18.27 -0.76
N TRP A 160 -11.20 -18.34 0.57
CA TRP A 160 -10.44 -17.46 1.45
C TRP A 160 -9.13 -18.05 1.93
N GLU A 161 -9.10 -19.33 2.26
CA GLU A 161 -7.89 -19.99 2.75
C GLU A 161 -6.70 -19.86 1.78
N PRO A 162 -6.86 -20.14 0.45
CA PRO A 162 -5.76 -19.96 -0.49
C PRO A 162 -5.28 -18.50 -0.56
N LEU A 163 -6.20 -17.53 -0.50
CA LEU A 163 -5.86 -16.11 -0.51
C LEU A 163 -5.14 -15.67 0.78
N PHE A 164 -5.58 -16.16 1.94
CA PHE A 164 -4.91 -15.84 3.20
C PHE A 164 -3.55 -16.50 3.30
N ARG A 165 -3.43 -17.78 2.90
CA ARG A 165 -2.14 -18.48 2.89
C ARG A 165 -1.17 -17.83 1.91
N GLY A 166 -1.63 -17.45 0.73
CA GLY A 166 -0.81 -16.75 -0.25
C GLY A 166 -0.34 -15.38 0.24
N LYS A 167 -1.22 -14.62 0.93
CA LYS A 167 -0.89 -13.28 1.40
C LYS A 167 -0.15 -13.26 2.74
N PHE A 168 -0.56 -14.07 3.72
CA PHE A 168 -0.09 -14.00 5.10
C PHE A 168 0.73 -15.22 5.54
N GLY A 169 0.89 -16.23 4.67
CA GLY A 169 1.70 -17.42 4.94
C GLY A 169 1.27 -18.11 6.23
N ALA A 170 2.21 -18.31 7.15
CA ALA A 170 1.98 -18.94 8.44
C ALA A 170 0.97 -18.19 9.34
N TYR A 171 0.73 -16.91 9.10
CA TYR A 171 -0.18 -16.08 9.89
C TYR A 171 -1.63 -16.13 9.39
N ALA A 172 -1.93 -16.89 8.33
CA ALA A 172 -3.24 -16.95 7.69
C ALA A 172 -4.42 -17.19 8.64
N ASP A 173 -4.23 -18.09 9.62
CA ASP A 173 -5.28 -18.48 10.58
C ASP A 173 -5.46 -17.46 11.73
N SER A 174 -4.54 -16.52 11.90
CA SER A 174 -4.56 -15.49 12.95
C SER A 174 -4.93 -14.10 12.47
N VAL A 175 -5.16 -13.90 11.17
CA VAL A 175 -5.54 -12.60 10.60
C VAL A 175 -6.87 -12.14 11.18
N SER A 176 -6.94 -10.88 11.66
CA SER A 176 -8.14 -10.29 12.25
C SER A 176 -9.30 -10.16 11.26
N ALA A 177 -10.49 -10.51 11.69
CA ALA A 177 -11.71 -10.36 10.89
C ALA A 177 -12.05 -8.89 10.58
N ALA A 178 -11.58 -7.94 11.38
CA ALA A 178 -11.75 -6.51 11.09
C ALA A 178 -11.06 -6.09 9.79
N TRP A 179 -9.89 -6.67 9.48
CA TRP A 179 -9.22 -6.43 8.21
C TRP A 179 -10.04 -6.95 7.02
N LEU A 180 -10.60 -8.17 7.12
CA LEU A 180 -11.46 -8.71 6.07
C LEU A 180 -12.75 -7.89 5.92
N TRP A 181 -13.35 -7.50 7.04
CA TRP A 181 -14.53 -6.63 7.06
C TRP A 181 -14.28 -5.35 6.25
N SER A 182 -13.16 -4.67 6.48
CA SER A 182 -12.84 -3.46 5.73
C SER A 182 -12.79 -3.72 4.23
N LYS A 183 -12.18 -4.83 3.79
CA LYS A 183 -12.12 -5.25 2.38
C LYS A 183 -13.50 -5.44 1.75
N LEU A 184 -14.44 -6.05 2.50
CA LEU A 184 -15.80 -6.30 2.02
C LEU A 184 -16.63 -5.01 1.91
N VAL A 185 -16.48 -4.12 2.91
CA VAL A 185 -17.16 -2.82 2.91
C VAL A 185 -16.58 -1.91 1.84
N ASP A 186 -15.28 -1.89 1.75
CA ASP A 186 -14.54 -1.01 0.86
C ASP A 186 -14.82 -1.26 -0.63
N ARG A 187 -14.87 -2.50 -1.07
CA ARG A 187 -15.16 -2.84 -2.48
C ARG A 187 -16.59 -2.55 -2.93
N GLY A 188 -17.51 -2.39 -1.98
CA GLY A 188 -18.92 -2.19 -2.30
C GLY A 188 -19.28 -0.84 -2.93
N GLY A 189 -18.42 0.17 -2.82
CA GLY A 189 -18.71 1.55 -3.21
C GLY A 189 -18.16 2.00 -4.58
N SER A 190 -17.43 1.14 -5.32
CA SER A 190 -16.73 1.53 -6.56
C SER A 190 -17.40 1.05 -7.84
N ARG A 191 -18.69 0.65 -7.80
CA ARG A 191 -19.40 0.14 -8.98
C ARG A 191 -20.18 1.23 -9.69
N ASN A 192 -20.21 1.16 -11.04
CA ASN A 192 -21.08 2.00 -11.86
C ASN A 192 -22.52 1.45 -11.87
N SER A 193 -23.43 2.17 -12.54
CA SER A 193 -24.85 1.79 -12.71
C SER A 193 -25.05 0.43 -13.41
N GLN A 194 -24.05 -0.04 -14.17
CA GLN A 194 -24.05 -1.35 -14.82
C GLN A 194 -23.44 -2.47 -13.95
N GLY A 195 -23.04 -2.17 -12.69
CA GLY A 195 -22.45 -3.12 -11.76
C GLY A 195 -20.96 -3.41 -11.99
N HIS A 196 -20.29 -2.76 -12.93
CA HIS A 196 -18.86 -2.90 -13.16
C HIS A 196 -18.06 -2.07 -12.16
N GLU A 197 -16.97 -2.61 -11.64
CA GLU A 197 -16.01 -1.88 -10.82
C GLU A 197 -15.26 -0.88 -11.71
N LEU A 198 -15.31 0.41 -11.32
CA LEU A 198 -14.53 1.46 -11.94
C LEU A 198 -13.30 1.76 -11.08
N LEU A 199 -12.14 1.64 -11.67
CA LEU A 199 -10.88 2.03 -11.07
C LEU A 199 -10.28 3.23 -11.82
N GLY A 200 -9.53 4.05 -11.10
CA GLY A 200 -8.84 5.22 -11.62
C GLY A 200 -7.33 5.03 -11.63
N TYR A 201 -6.67 5.54 -12.64
CA TYR A 201 -5.22 5.71 -12.66
C TYR A 201 -4.85 7.15 -13.02
N LEU A 202 -3.70 7.59 -12.55
CA LEU A 202 -3.16 8.89 -12.94
C LEU A 202 -2.34 8.70 -14.21
N ARG A 203 -2.72 9.41 -15.29
CA ARG A 203 -1.99 9.36 -16.56
C ARG A 203 -0.53 9.76 -16.34
N GLY A 204 0.41 8.96 -16.84
CA GLY A 204 1.85 9.13 -16.62
C GLY A 204 2.35 8.65 -15.25
N GLY A 205 1.50 7.93 -14.47
CA GLY A 205 1.86 7.30 -13.20
C GLY A 205 1.73 8.18 -11.97
N MET A 206 1.69 7.54 -10.80
CA MET A 206 1.56 8.23 -9.49
C MET A 206 2.78 9.10 -9.16
N GLY A 207 3.93 8.85 -9.78
CA GLY A 207 5.14 9.67 -9.61
C GLY A 207 4.90 11.15 -9.88
N ARG A 208 4.07 11.49 -10.87
CA ARG A 208 3.70 12.87 -11.19
C ARG A 208 3.09 13.62 -9.99
N MET A 209 2.27 12.94 -9.20
CA MET A 209 1.70 13.53 -7.98
C MET A 209 2.79 13.84 -6.96
N PHE A 210 3.72 12.91 -6.74
CA PHE A 210 4.83 13.12 -5.81
C PHE A 210 5.76 14.24 -6.26
N GLU A 211 6.09 14.29 -7.54
CA GLU A 211 6.88 15.37 -8.14
C GLU A 211 6.19 16.74 -8.00
N ALA A 212 4.88 16.81 -8.20
CA ALA A 212 4.11 18.04 -8.04
C ALA A 212 4.08 18.51 -6.57
N ILE A 213 3.97 17.59 -5.60
CA ILE A 213 4.08 17.90 -4.17
C ILE A 213 5.48 18.43 -3.85
N VAL A 214 6.53 17.75 -4.31
CA VAL A 214 7.93 18.15 -4.14
C VAL A 214 8.16 19.57 -4.68
N ALA A 215 7.75 19.83 -5.92
CA ALA A 215 7.88 21.15 -6.54
C ALA A 215 7.13 22.24 -5.77
N THR A 216 5.97 21.90 -5.19
CA THR A 216 5.17 22.86 -4.38
C THR A 216 5.89 23.18 -3.07
N LEU A 217 6.41 22.16 -2.37
CA LEU A 217 7.17 22.37 -1.13
C LEU A 217 8.44 23.19 -1.35
N GLN A 218 9.19 22.90 -2.42
CA GLN A 218 10.42 23.64 -2.77
C GLN A 218 10.13 25.11 -3.11
N ARG A 219 9.06 25.39 -3.87
CA ARG A 219 8.63 26.76 -4.17
C ARG A 219 8.28 27.57 -2.92
N ASN A 220 7.79 26.89 -1.88
CA ASN A 220 7.45 27.51 -0.60
C ASN A 220 8.65 27.57 0.37
N GLY A 221 9.86 27.25 -0.09
CA GLY A 221 11.09 27.37 0.69
C GLY A 221 11.35 26.20 1.63
N HIS A 222 10.71 25.03 1.42
CA HIS A 222 10.99 23.81 2.17
C HIS A 222 12.06 22.94 1.46
N HIS A 223 12.71 22.05 2.20
CA HIS A 223 13.87 21.30 1.76
C HIS A 223 13.58 19.81 1.64
N LEU A 224 13.96 19.21 0.50
CA LEU A 224 13.81 17.78 0.24
C LEU A 224 15.19 17.17 -0.05
N HIS A 225 15.54 16.17 0.74
CA HIS A 225 16.86 15.54 0.75
C HIS A 225 16.72 14.09 0.27
N PHE A 226 16.91 13.87 -1.03
CA PHE A 226 16.87 12.55 -1.65
C PHE A 226 18.25 11.87 -1.62
N GLY A 227 18.28 10.53 -1.53
CA GLY A 227 19.51 9.77 -1.37
C GLY A 227 20.14 9.93 0.02
N GLN A 228 19.40 10.48 1.00
CA GLN A 228 19.89 10.81 2.32
C GLN A 228 19.11 10.10 3.41
N SER A 229 19.77 9.17 4.08
CA SER A 229 19.17 8.39 5.16
C SER A 229 19.32 9.07 6.51
N VAL A 230 18.25 9.07 7.29
CA VAL A 230 18.34 9.31 8.74
C VAL A 230 18.87 8.06 9.41
N ARG A 231 19.95 8.20 10.16
CA ARG A 231 20.67 7.09 10.81
C ARG A 231 20.30 6.96 12.27
N ARG A 232 20.09 8.09 12.97
CA ARG A 232 19.80 8.10 14.40
C ARG A 232 19.08 9.39 14.79
N LEU A 233 18.21 9.26 15.79
CA LEU A 233 17.64 10.38 16.52
C LEU A 233 18.32 10.50 17.88
N HIS A 234 18.78 11.70 18.23
CA HIS A 234 19.36 11.98 19.52
C HIS A 234 18.39 12.87 20.32
N GLY A 235 18.41 12.70 21.64
CA GLY A 235 17.52 13.48 22.49
C GLY A 235 17.93 13.41 23.96
N THR A 236 17.28 14.23 24.76
CA THR A 236 17.43 14.27 26.20
C THR A 236 16.06 14.22 26.87
N GLY A 237 15.92 13.39 27.92
CA GLY A 237 14.61 13.18 28.54
C GLY A 237 13.57 12.66 27.54
N GLU A 238 12.45 13.36 27.44
CA GLU A 238 11.32 13.00 26.56
C GLU A 238 11.33 13.79 25.25
N ARG A 239 12.46 14.35 24.82
CA ARG A 239 12.52 15.21 23.63
C ARG A 239 13.66 14.82 22.70
N ILE A 240 13.39 14.78 21.40
CA ILE A 240 14.40 14.70 20.35
C ILE A 240 14.99 16.11 20.14
N THR A 241 16.31 16.19 20.09
CA THR A 241 17.02 17.46 19.90
C THR A 241 17.78 17.51 18.58
N THR A 242 18.14 16.35 18.04
CA THR A 242 19.02 16.26 16.87
C THR A 242 18.63 15.07 16.00
N ILE A 243 18.63 15.29 14.70
CA ILE A 243 18.53 14.25 13.67
C ILE A 243 19.92 14.05 13.05
N GLU A 244 20.41 12.81 13.07
CA GLU A 244 21.66 12.40 12.43
C GLU A 244 21.36 11.73 11.11
N THR A 245 21.96 12.25 10.04
CA THR A 245 21.77 11.78 8.66
C THR A 245 23.09 11.32 8.06
N THR A 246 23.07 10.88 6.81
CA THR A 246 24.29 10.59 6.04
C THR A 246 25.15 11.81 5.78
N GLU A 247 24.63 13.03 5.89
CA GLU A 247 25.36 14.28 5.63
C GLU A 247 25.77 15.04 6.88
N GLY A 248 25.30 14.61 8.05
CA GLY A 248 25.63 15.26 9.30
C GLY A 248 24.51 15.24 10.32
N ALA A 249 24.71 15.97 11.41
CA ALA A 249 23.77 16.10 12.50
C ALA A 249 23.15 17.50 12.50
N PHE A 250 21.83 17.59 12.61
CA PHE A 250 21.07 18.83 12.53
C PHE A 250 20.14 18.96 13.74
N PRO A 251 20.05 20.16 14.36
CA PRO A 251 19.06 20.40 15.41
C PRO A 251 17.65 20.32 14.83
N THR A 252 16.69 19.88 15.64
CA THR A 252 15.28 19.75 15.24
C THR A 252 14.33 20.17 16.35
N ASP A 253 13.23 20.81 16.00
CA ASP A 253 12.17 21.16 16.93
C ASP A 253 11.07 20.11 16.98
N ALA A 254 10.79 19.44 15.85
CA ALA A 254 9.83 18.35 15.75
C ALA A 254 10.25 17.34 14.69
N VAL A 255 9.96 16.06 14.94
CA VAL A 255 10.24 14.94 14.03
C VAL A 255 8.95 14.20 13.72
N ILE A 256 8.73 13.87 12.42
CA ILE A 256 7.62 13.05 11.99
C ILE A 256 8.18 11.80 11.31
N GLY A 257 8.04 10.63 11.95
CA GLY A 257 8.46 9.34 11.43
C GLY A 257 7.43 8.80 10.45
N CYS A 258 7.73 8.83 9.16
CA CYS A 258 6.91 8.27 8.07
C CYS A 258 7.58 7.05 7.40
N ALA A 259 8.72 6.61 7.91
CA ALA A 259 9.35 5.35 7.54
C ALA A 259 8.57 4.15 8.11
N GLN A 260 8.87 2.94 7.66
CA GLN A 260 8.24 1.73 8.21
C GLN A 260 8.59 1.58 9.69
N LEU A 261 7.65 1.06 10.50
CA LEU A 261 7.80 1.01 11.96
C LEU A 261 9.09 0.31 12.43
N PRO A 262 9.54 -0.82 11.83
CA PRO A 262 10.82 -1.40 12.20
C PRO A 262 12.01 -0.49 11.90
N GLU A 263 12.03 0.19 10.75
CA GLU A 263 13.09 1.15 10.39
C GLU A 263 13.09 2.35 11.34
N LEU A 264 11.91 2.85 11.71
CA LEU A 264 11.78 3.93 12.68
C LEU A 264 12.30 3.49 14.06
N ALA A 265 11.97 2.27 14.50
CA ALA A 265 12.44 1.72 15.77
C ALA A 265 13.97 1.66 15.85
N GLU A 266 14.65 1.32 14.77
CA GLU A 266 16.12 1.20 14.72
C GLU A 266 16.83 2.53 14.97
N ILE A 267 16.24 3.64 14.55
CA ILE A 267 16.85 4.99 14.66
C ILE A 267 16.47 5.75 15.95
N LEU A 268 15.54 5.21 16.76
CA LEU A 268 15.13 5.85 18.01
C LEU A 268 16.26 5.84 19.05
N PRO A 269 16.35 6.87 19.92
CA PRO A 269 17.37 6.94 20.97
C PRO A 269 17.16 5.87 22.05
N GLU A 270 18.22 5.59 22.82
CA GLU A 270 18.20 4.51 23.83
C GLU A 270 17.17 4.76 24.95
N GLN A 271 16.94 6.00 25.33
CA GLN A 271 15.92 6.35 26.34
C GLN A 271 14.50 6.01 25.90
N ALA A 272 14.25 5.76 24.61
CA ALA A 272 12.98 5.31 24.06
C ALA A 272 12.88 3.79 23.92
N ALA A 273 13.64 3.01 24.70
CA ALA A 273 13.75 1.55 24.55
C ALA A 273 12.40 0.83 24.56
N THR A 274 11.51 1.17 25.49
CA THR A 274 10.15 0.59 25.56
C THR A 274 9.34 0.89 24.30
N TYR A 275 9.39 2.12 23.80
CA TYR A 275 8.68 2.50 22.58
C TYR A 275 9.30 1.86 21.35
N ARG A 276 10.63 1.77 21.29
CA ARG A 276 11.36 1.03 20.24
C ARG A 276 10.90 -0.44 20.19
N GLN A 277 10.81 -1.10 21.34
CA GLN A 277 10.33 -2.48 21.41
C GLN A 277 8.87 -2.59 20.93
N ALA A 278 8.01 -1.67 21.31
CA ALA A 278 6.61 -1.66 20.87
C ALA A 278 6.48 -1.51 19.34
N LEU A 279 7.21 -0.58 18.71
CA LEU A 279 7.22 -0.43 17.25
C LEU A 279 7.81 -1.66 16.55
N GLY A 280 8.90 -2.23 17.09
CA GLY A 280 9.56 -3.40 16.52
C GLY A 280 8.78 -4.72 16.72
N SER A 281 7.77 -4.75 17.61
CA SER A 281 6.93 -5.93 17.82
C SER A 281 5.89 -6.17 16.71
N ILE A 282 5.61 -5.18 15.89
CA ILE A 282 4.70 -5.31 14.76
C ILE A 282 5.43 -6.05 13.63
N GLY A 283 5.01 -7.28 13.37
CA GLY A 283 5.54 -8.10 12.29
C GLY A 283 5.13 -7.57 10.91
N PHE A 284 6.00 -7.79 9.93
CA PHE A 284 5.74 -7.45 8.54
C PHE A 284 6.06 -8.62 7.61
N LEU A 285 5.32 -8.68 6.51
CA LEU A 285 5.70 -9.46 5.33
C LEU A 285 6.36 -8.55 4.33
N SER A 286 7.32 -9.11 3.61
CA SER A 286 7.94 -8.49 2.45
C SER A 286 7.09 -8.69 1.19
N ASN A 287 7.32 -7.89 0.16
CA ASN A 287 6.75 -8.10 -1.16
C ASN A 287 7.88 -8.18 -2.19
N VAL A 288 7.75 -9.15 -3.09
CA VAL A 288 8.55 -9.27 -4.29
C VAL A 288 7.62 -9.10 -5.48
N CYS A 289 7.91 -8.11 -6.31
CA CYS A 289 7.09 -7.75 -7.46
C CYS A 289 7.93 -7.80 -8.73
N LEU A 290 7.69 -8.81 -9.56
CA LEU A 290 8.26 -8.90 -10.90
C LEU A 290 7.38 -8.08 -11.85
N VAL A 291 7.98 -7.11 -12.53
CA VAL A 291 7.32 -6.27 -13.54
C VAL A 291 7.82 -6.69 -14.90
N LEU A 292 6.93 -7.20 -15.73
CA LEU A 292 7.23 -7.62 -17.09
C LEU A 292 6.74 -6.56 -18.09
N THR A 293 7.61 -6.17 -19.01
CA THR A 293 7.21 -5.51 -20.26
C THR A 293 7.06 -6.59 -21.33
N LEU A 294 5.89 -6.66 -21.94
CA LEU A 294 5.51 -7.70 -22.89
C LEU A 294 5.09 -7.10 -24.23
N ASN A 295 5.30 -7.82 -25.33
CA ASN A 295 4.78 -7.44 -26.64
C ASN A 295 3.36 -7.94 -26.91
N GLN A 296 2.82 -8.80 -26.05
CA GLN A 296 1.44 -9.30 -26.10
C GLN A 296 0.87 -9.43 -24.69
N SER A 297 -0.46 -9.33 -24.60
CA SER A 297 -1.22 -9.49 -23.36
C SER A 297 -1.23 -10.93 -22.88
N LEU A 298 -1.22 -11.14 -21.55
CA LEU A 298 -1.31 -12.45 -20.91
C LEU A 298 -2.76 -12.94 -20.78
N SER A 299 -3.70 -12.04 -20.44
CA SER A 299 -5.07 -12.40 -20.06
C SER A 299 -6.09 -11.32 -20.43
N ASP A 300 -7.37 -11.60 -20.18
CA ASP A 300 -8.45 -10.63 -20.30
C ASP A 300 -8.74 -9.87 -18.98
N PHE A 301 -7.93 -10.10 -17.95
CA PHE A 301 -8.15 -9.50 -16.63
C PHE A 301 -7.08 -8.46 -16.32
N TYR A 302 -7.54 -7.35 -15.73
CA TYR A 302 -6.65 -6.41 -15.06
C TYR A 302 -6.02 -7.06 -13.83
N TRP A 303 -6.82 -7.70 -12.99
CA TRP A 303 -6.37 -8.35 -11.76
C TRP A 303 -6.75 -9.82 -11.76
N THR A 304 -5.77 -10.70 -11.60
CA THR A 304 -5.96 -12.13 -11.43
C THR A 304 -5.43 -12.56 -10.05
N ASN A 305 -6.32 -12.99 -9.16
CA ASN A 305 -5.92 -13.68 -7.94
C ASN A 305 -5.48 -15.10 -8.28
N VAL A 306 -4.31 -15.49 -7.83
CA VAL A 306 -3.78 -16.84 -8.05
C VAL A 306 -3.95 -17.64 -6.77
N THR A 307 -4.75 -18.70 -6.84
CA THR A 307 -5.09 -19.55 -5.68
C THR A 307 -4.56 -20.99 -5.83
N GLU A 308 -3.70 -21.22 -6.81
CA GLU A 308 -3.03 -22.50 -6.99
C GLU A 308 -1.95 -22.69 -5.92
N PRO A 309 -1.97 -23.83 -5.18
CA PRO A 309 -1.02 -24.08 -4.10
C PRO A 309 0.45 -24.07 -4.54
N ASP A 310 0.70 -24.48 -5.79
CA ASP A 310 2.05 -24.60 -6.35
C ASP A 310 2.55 -23.29 -7.00
N ALA A 311 1.72 -22.23 -7.06
CA ALA A 311 2.13 -20.99 -7.65
C ALA A 311 3.05 -20.21 -6.68
N PRO A 312 4.23 -19.73 -7.15
CA PRO A 312 5.16 -18.98 -6.30
C PRO A 312 4.76 -17.52 -6.08
N PHE A 313 3.59 -17.11 -6.58
CA PHE A 313 3.03 -15.77 -6.50
C PHE A 313 1.51 -15.83 -6.27
N ILE A 314 0.93 -14.73 -5.79
CA ILE A 314 -0.49 -14.69 -5.40
C ILE A 314 -1.35 -13.83 -6.31
N GLY A 315 -0.75 -13.06 -7.19
CA GLY A 315 -1.50 -12.16 -8.06
C GLY A 315 -0.73 -11.75 -9.30
N ILE A 316 -1.47 -11.60 -10.38
CA ILE A 316 -0.99 -11.02 -11.63
C ILE A 316 -1.88 -9.82 -11.94
N ILE A 317 -1.26 -8.66 -12.11
CA ILE A 317 -1.95 -7.42 -12.41
C ILE A 317 -1.45 -6.90 -13.76
N GLU A 318 -2.27 -7.04 -14.78
CA GLU A 318 -1.94 -6.59 -16.13
C GLU A 318 -2.45 -5.15 -16.33
N GLN A 319 -1.57 -4.19 -16.07
CA GLN A 319 -1.87 -2.75 -16.06
C GLN A 319 -2.54 -2.30 -17.36
N THR A 320 -2.07 -2.77 -18.48
CA THR A 320 -2.54 -2.40 -19.83
C THR A 320 -3.87 -3.03 -20.24
N LYS A 321 -4.44 -3.92 -19.43
CA LYS A 321 -5.84 -4.37 -19.58
C LYS A 321 -6.85 -3.36 -19.04
N TRP A 322 -6.37 -2.37 -18.35
CA TRP A 322 -7.19 -1.35 -17.72
C TRP A 322 -6.74 0.06 -18.10
N ALA A 323 -5.44 0.38 -18.06
CA ALA A 323 -4.88 1.64 -18.53
C ALA A 323 -4.92 1.73 -20.07
N ASP A 324 -4.75 2.93 -20.62
CA ASP A 324 -4.70 3.12 -22.07
C ASP A 324 -3.39 2.56 -22.64
N SER A 325 -3.48 1.69 -23.62
CA SER A 325 -2.31 1.13 -24.30
C SER A 325 -1.47 2.19 -25.00
N ALA A 326 -2.07 3.32 -25.38
CA ALA A 326 -1.35 4.46 -25.97
C ALA A 326 -0.37 5.08 -24.97
N ASP A 327 -0.68 5.07 -23.67
CA ASP A 327 0.22 5.55 -22.60
C ASP A 327 1.46 4.65 -22.43
N PHE A 328 1.44 3.44 -23.02
CA PHE A 328 2.50 2.42 -22.95
C PHE A 328 3.12 2.10 -24.32
N HIS A 329 2.90 2.94 -25.34
CA HIS A 329 3.46 2.80 -26.68
C HIS A 329 3.18 1.42 -27.31
N GLY A 330 1.99 0.86 -27.03
CA GLY A 330 1.57 -0.45 -27.54
C GLY A 330 2.17 -1.65 -26.80
N LYS A 331 2.97 -1.43 -25.76
CA LYS A 331 3.47 -2.51 -24.89
C LYS A 331 2.43 -2.93 -23.86
N HIS A 332 2.63 -4.12 -23.30
CA HIS A 332 1.84 -4.65 -22.20
C HIS A 332 2.69 -4.71 -20.93
N VAL A 333 2.12 -4.29 -19.79
CA VAL A 333 2.80 -4.32 -18.50
C VAL A 333 2.04 -5.23 -17.55
N ALA A 334 2.74 -6.23 -17.00
CA ALA A 334 2.21 -7.17 -16.04
C ALA A 334 3.07 -7.21 -14.77
N TYR A 335 2.43 -7.00 -13.62
CA TYR A 335 3.02 -7.21 -12.30
C TYR A 335 2.71 -8.60 -11.81
N ILE A 336 3.71 -9.34 -11.36
CA ILE A 336 3.57 -10.65 -10.73
C ILE A 336 4.06 -10.53 -9.30
N SER A 337 3.15 -10.60 -8.34
CA SER A 337 3.40 -10.22 -6.96
C SER A 337 3.32 -11.40 -5.99
N ALA A 338 4.29 -11.48 -5.09
CA ALA A 338 4.34 -12.45 -4.00
C ALA A 338 4.58 -11.76 -2.66
N TYR A 339 3.87 -12.18 -1.61
CA TYR A 339 4.24 -11.85 -0.23
C TYR A 339 5.12 -12.95 0.32
N VAL A 340 6.20 -12.55 1.00
CA VAL A 340 7.24 -13.46 1.45
C VAL A 340 7.71 -13.08 2.86
N SER A 341 8.41 -14.01 3.54
CA SER A 341 9.14 -13.68 4.76
C SER A 341 10.22 -12.63 4.50
N PRO A 342 10.58 -11.78 5.48
CA PRO A 342 11.70 -10.85 5.36
C PRO A 342 13.07 -11.49 5.05
N ASP A 343 13.19 -12.79 5.24
CA ASP A 343 14.42 -13.56 4.98
C ASP A 343 14.36 -14.38 3.69
N ASP A 344 13.31 -14.20 2.87
CA ASP A 344 13.13 -14.97 1.63
C ASP A 344 14.22 -14.60 0.61
N PRO A 345 14.90 -15.60 -0.01
CA PRO A 345 15.98 -15.34 -0.97
C PRO A 345 15.54 -14.57 -2.22
N ARG A 346 14.25 -14.61 -2.59
CA ARG A 346 13.70 -13.85 -3.72
C ARG A 346 13.85 -12.34 -3.58
N LEU A 347 14.03 -11.85 -2.35
CA LEU A 347 14.26 -10.41 -2.09
C LEU A 347 15.58 -9.91 -2.69
N ASN A 348 16.52 -10.81 -3.00
CA ASN A 348 17.84 -10.49 -3.54
C ASN A 348 18.02 -10.97 -4.99
N MET A 349 16.95 -11.46 -5.65
CA MET A 349 17.00 -11.88 -7.04
C MET A 349 16.86 -10.68 -7.98
N ASP A 350 17.53 -10.75 -9.13
CA ASP A 350 17.24 -9.86 -10.26
C ASP A 350 16.03 -10.32 -11.07
N GLY A 351 15.65 -9.53 -12.08
CA GLY A 351 14.47 -9.77 -12.88
C GLY A 351 14.52 -11.10 -13.64
N ASP A 352 15.66 -11.44 -14.22
CA ASP A 352 15.83 -12.64 -15.03
C ASP A 352 15.81 -13.90 -14.16
N ALA A 353 16.48 -13.90 -13.01
CA ALA A 353 16.47 -15.01 -12.07
C ALA A 353 15.07 -15.27 -11.51
N LEU A 354 14.34 -14.20 -11.13
CA LEU A 354 12.97 -14.32 -10.63
C LEU A 354 12.00 -14.77 -11.73
N LEU A 355 12.15 -14.25 -12.95
CA LEU A 355 11.36 -14.69 -14.09
C LEU A 355 11.57 -16.18 -14.35
N ALA A 356 12.83 -16.65 -14.39
CA ALA A 356 13.15 -18.06 -14.59
C ALA A 356 12.45 -18.97 -13.54
N GLN A 357 12.41 -18.53 -12.29
CA GLN A 357 11.69 -19.23 -11.21
C GLN A 357 10.17 -19.26 -11.44
N TYR A 358 9.58 -18.16 -12.00
CA TYR A 358 8.14 -18.05 -12.19
C TYR A 358 7.63 -18.64 -13.50
N LEU A 359 8.49 -18.82 -14.51
CA LEU A 359 8.15 -19.32 -15.84
C LEU A 359 7.33 -20.62 -15.84
N PRO A 360 7.64 -21.66 -15.03
CA PRO A 360 6.85 -22.88 -15.02
C PRO A 360 5.37 -22.65 -14.66
N ALA A 361 5.12 -21.75 -13.68
CA ALA A 361 3.77 -21.41 -13.28
C ALA A 361 3.08 -20.50 -14.32
N ILE A 362 3.78 -19.53 -14.90
CA ILE A 362 3.26 -18.65 -15.95
C ILE A 362 2.83 -19.47 -17.16
N ARG A 363 3.68 -20.38 -17.67
CA ARG A 363 3.37 -21.25 -18.82
C ARG A 363 2.20 -22.21 -18.55
N LYS A 364 2.08 -22.70 -17.31
CA LYS A 364 0.95 -23.53 -16.89
C LYS A 364 -0.37 -22.74 -16.88
N MET A 365 -0.32 -21.46 -16.44
CA MET A 365 -1.50 -20.59 -16.36
C MET A 365 -1.90 -20.02 -17.72
N PHE A 366 -0.95 -19.71 -18.56
CA PHE A 366 -1.14 -19.07 -19.87
C PHE A 366 -0.51 -19.92 -20.97
N PRO A 367 -1.25 -20.92 -21.53
CA PRO A 367 -0.71 -21.83 -22.56
C PRO A 367 -0.22 -21.10 -23.82
N GLN A 368 -0.72 -19.89 -24.09
CA GLN A 368 -0.30 -19.04 -25.20
C GLN A 368 1.02 -18.30 -24.94
N PHE A 369 1.51 -18.29 -23.69
CA PHE A 369 2.74 -17.59 -23.34
C PHE A 369 3.96 -18.23 -23.99
N SER A 370 4.82 -17.40 -24.57
CA SER A 370 6.16 -17.77 -25.01
C SER A 370 7.19 -16.79 -24.49
N ASP A 371 8.42 -17.24 -24.32
CA ASP A 371 9.51 -16.38 -23.79
C ASP A 371 9.78 -15.17 -24.69
N SER A 372 9.52 -15.29 -26.00
CA SER A 372 9.60 -14.17 -26.95
C SER A 372 8.58 -13.05 -26.71
N MET A 373 7.61 -13.26 -25.84
CA MET A 373 6.68 -12.21 -25.42
C MET A 373 7.34 -11.22 -24.43
N VAL A 374 8.38 -11.66 -23.71
CA VAL A 374 9.04 -10.85 -22.68
C VAL A 374 10.10 -9.96 -23.33
N GLU A 375 9.96 -8.66 -23.20
CA GLU A 375 10.95 -7.68 -23.65
C GLU A 375 11.86 -7.20 -22.51
N ALA A 376 11.32 -7.10 -21.30
CA ALA A 376 12.07 -6.75 -20.11
C ALA A 376 11.43 -7.36 -18.85
N ALA A 377 12.29 -7.68 -17.86
CA ALA A 377 11.92 -8.15 -16.56
C ALA A 377 12.64 -7.33 -15.49
N VAL A 378 11.89 -6.63 -14.64
CA VAL A 378 12.45 -5.82 -13.55
C VAL A 378 11.82 -6.29 -12.24
N VAL A 379 12.63 -6.42 -11.19
CA VAL A 379 12.13 -6.77 -9.86
C VAL A 379 12.19 -5.60 -8.90
N TRP A 380 11.13 -5.38 -8.17
CA TRP A 380 11.05 -4.47 -7.04
C TRP A 380 10.74 -5.23 -5.77
N THR A 381 11.45 -4.91 -4.70
CA THR A 381 11.29 -5.56 -3.40
C THR A 381 10.98 -4.54 -2.32
N ALA A 382 10.18 -4.94 -1.34
CA ALA A 382 9.87 -4.14 -0.17
C ALA A 382 9.93 -5.02 1.07
N LYS A 383 10.95 -4.81 1.92
CA LYS A 383 11.18 -5.62 3.12
C LYS A 383 10.02 -5.56 4.11
N TYR A 384 9.45 -4.38 4.31
CA TYR A 384 8.34 -4.14 5.24
C TYR A 384 7.09 -3.69 4.48
N ALA A 385 6.58 -4.57 3.61
CA ALA A 385 5.49 -4.22 2.70
C ALA A 385 4.11 -4.31 3.37
N GLN A 386 3.83 -5.36 4.15
CA GLN A 386 2.51 -5.62 4.73
C GLN A 386 2.62 -5.87 6.23
N PRO A 387 2.06 -5.01 7.09
CA PRO A 387 1.95 -5.36 8.51
C PRO A 387 1.08 -6.61 8.68
N ILE A 388 1.46 -7.48 9.60
CA ILE A 388 0.74 -8.72 9.90
C ILE A 388 -0.37 -8.37 10.90
N VAL A 389 -1.57 -8.19 10.37
CA VAL A 389 -2.74 -7.71 11.10
C VAL A 389 -3.47 -8.88 11.79
N THR A 390 -2.89 -9.39 12.86
CA THR A 390 -3.47 -10.49 13.66
C THR A 390 -4.62 -10.01 14.55
N VAL A 391 -5.32 -10.96 15.15
CA VAL A 391 -6.35 -10.68 16.19
C VAL A 391 -5.77 -9.74 17.24
N GLY A 392 -6.52 -8.71 17.63
CA GLY A 392 -6.10 -7.70 18.59
C GLY A 392 -5.10 -6.65 18.06
N TYR A 393 -4.89 -6.58 16.74
CA TYR A 393 -3.92 -5.67 16.14
C TYR A 393 -4.16 -4.19 16.52
N ARG A 394 -5.42 -3.79 16.78
CA ARG A 394 -5.75 -2.42 17.23
C ARG A 394 -4.98 -1.96 18.46
N HIS A 395 -4.57 -2.89 19.32
CA HIS A 395 -3.80 -2.59 20.53
C HIS A 395 -2.29 -2.42 20.29
N LEU A 396 -1.82 -2.80 19.10
CA LEU A 396 -0.42 -2.65 18.68
C LEU A 396 -0.20 -1.38 17.86
N VAL A 397 -1.27 -0.79 17.31
CA VAL A 397 -1.20 0.40 16.47
C VAL A 397 -0.68 1.58 17.29
N PRO A 398 0.47 2.19 16.92
CA PRO A 398 0.99 3.33 17.65
C PRO A 398 0.08 4.56 17.46
N GLU A 399 -0.01 5.40 18.49
CA GLU A 399 -0.63 6.72 18.37
C GLU A 399 0.21 7.64 17.48
N ILE A 400 -0.43 8.68 16.90
CA ILE A 400 0.28 9.69 16.12
C ILE A 400 1.30 10.42 17.00
N GLN A 401 0.88 10.87 18.19
CA GLN A 401 1.78 11.43 19.19
C GLN A 401 2.51 10.31 19.91
N SER A 402 3.83 10.24 19.79
CA SER A 402 4.63 9.27 20.51
C SER A 402 4.80 9.65 22.00
N PRO A 403 5.35 8.76 22.84
CA PRO A 403 5.76 9.13 24.21
C PRO A 403 6.83 10.23 24.27
N LEU A 404 7.58 10.44 23.17
CA LEU A 404 8.50 11.58 23.05
C LEU A 404 7.72 12.80 22.55
N ARG A 405 7.80 13.92 23.31
CA ARG A 405 6.91 15.08 23.14
C ARG A 405 6.91 15.73 21.74
N ASN A 406 8.01 15.62 21.01
CA ASN A 406 8.16 16.22 19.68
C ASN A 406 8.42 15.19 18.59
N LEU A 407 8.12 13.90 18.85
CA LEU A 407 8.14 12.85 17.86
C LEU A 407 6.70 12.40 17.55
N PHE A 408 6.35 12.45 16.28
CA PHE A 408 5.07 11.99 15.75
C PHE A 408 5.28 10.83 14.78
N VAL A 409 4.29 9.98 14.63
CA VAL A 409 4.35 8.80 13.75
C VAL A 409 3.18 8.85 12.77
N CYS A 410 3.49 8.72 11.48
CA CYS A 410 2.50 8.70 10.41
C CYS A 410 2.85 7.61 9.39
N THR A 411 2.41 6.38 9.63
CA THR A 411 2.75 5.22 8.80
C THR A 411 1.53 4.43 8.37
N MET A 412 1.69 3.67 7.29
CA MET A 412 0.60 2.83 6.77
C MET A 412 0.19 1.69 7.71
N ALA A 413 0.93 1.40 8.77
CA ALA A 413 0.53 0.46 9.81
C ALA A 413 -0.62 0.98 10.69
N GLN A 414 -0.81 2.32 10.73
CA GLN A 414 -1.83 2.99 11.56
C GLN A 414 -3.21 3.12 10.90
N ILE A 415 -3.36 2.77 9.63
CA ILE A 415 -4.65 2.90 8.92
C ILE A 415 -5.62 1.74 9.20
N TYR A 416 -5.22 0.78 10.02
CA TYR A 416 -6.07 -0.34 10.42
C TYR A 416 -7.43 0.13 10.95
N PRO A 417 -8.54 -0.55 10.61
CA PRO A 417 -8.67 -1.86 9.97
C PRO A 417 -8.58 -1.86 8.44
N HIS A 418 -8.44 -0.69 7.81
CA HIS A 418 -8.33 -0.60 6.36
C HIS A 418 -7.02 -1.22 5.86
N ASP A 419 -7.03 -1.67 4.61
CA ASP A 419 -5.78 -2.08 3.96
C ASP A 419 -4.99 -0.84 3.49
N ARG A 420 -3.73 -1.07 3.08
CA ARG A 420 -2.78 -0.04 2.67
C ARG A 420 -3.22 0.69 1.39
N GLN A 421 -4.28 1.48 1.47
CA GLN A 421 -4.73 2.36 0.40
C GLN A 421 -4.11 3.74 0.58
N MET A 422 -3.59 4.31 -0.51
CA MET A 422 -2.98 5.65 -0.48
C MET A 422 -3.91 6.71 0.10
N SER A 423 -5.21 6.64 -0.20
CA SER A 423 -6.21 7.59 0.32
C SER A 423 -6.27 7.60 1.84
N ASN A 424 -6.19 6.44 2.48
CA ASN A 424 -6.16 6.35 3.94
C ASN A 424 -4.85 6.91 4.52
N GLY A 425 -3.74 6.74 3.78
CA GLY A 425 -2.46 7.38 4.13
C GLY A 425 -2.53 8.90 4.05
N VAL A 426 -3.19 9.45 3.03
CA VAL A 426 -3.42 10.90 2.89
C VAL A 426 -4.31 11.43 4.01
N ALA A 427 -5.40 10.72 4.36
CA ALA A 427 -6.28 11.09 5.47
C ALA A 427 -5.52 11.10 6.81
N LEU A 428 -4.69 10.08 7.06
CA LEU A 428 -3.85 10.01 8.25
C LEU A 428 -2.82 11.17 8.27
N ALA A 429 -2.19 11.46 7.13
CA ALA A 429 -1.23 12.55 7.00
C ALA A 429 -1.85 13.92 7.32
N ARG A 430 -3.08 14.17 6.82
CA ARG A 430 -3.82 15.40 7.15
C ARG A 430 -4.11 15.50 8.66
N LYS A 431 -4.54 14.40 9.28
CA LYS A 431 -4.76 14.34 10.74
C LYS A 431 -3.45 14.58 11.51
N THR A 432 -2.35 13.97 11.06
CA THR A 432 -1.03 14.14 11.65
C THR A 432 -0.57 15.60 11.56
N ALA A 433 -0.72 16.22 10.41
CA ALA A 433 -0.38 17.65 10.23
C ALA A 433 -1.12 18.54 11.22
N GLU A 434 -2.41 18.30 11.44
CA GLU A 434 -3.21 19.07 12.39
C GLU A 434 -2.74 18.86 13.85
N ILE A 435 -2.45 17.62 14.25
CA ILE A 435 -1.94 17.31 15.60
C ILE A 435 -0.56 17.97 15.81
N VAL A 436 0.33 17.90 14.84
CA VAL A 436 1.66 18.55 14.90
C VAL A 436 1.51 20.06 15.01
N ARG A 437 0.63 20.67 14.21
CA ARG A 437 0.34 22.10 14.27
C ARG A 437 -0.10 22.53 15.67
N GLN A 438 -1.07 21.82 16.25
CA GLN A 438 -1.57 22.09 17.60
C GLN A 438 -0.48 21.93 18.67
N ALA A 439 0.33 20.87 18.58
CA ALA A 439 1.44 20.65 19.52
C ALA A 439 2.50 21.75 19.45
N LEU A 440 2.81 22.23 18.24
CA LEU A 440 3.75 23.34 18.07
C LEU A 440 3.20 24.68 18.56
N GLN A 441 1.89 24.90 18.49
CA GLN A 441 1.26 26.11 19.03
C GLN A 441 1.23 26.14 20.56
N ALA A 442 1.16 24.96 21.20
CA ALA A 442 1.12 24.83 22.65
C ALA A 442 2.52 24.87 23.31
N ALA A 443 3.60 24.74 22.53
CA ALA A 443 5.00 24.71 22.98
C ALA A 443 5.63 26.11 22.90
#